data_2eca741721b28337e957dd34bfeae797
#
_entry.id   2eca741721b28337e957dd34bfeae797
#
_cell.length_a   1.000
_cell.length_b   1.000
_cell.length_c   1.000
_cell.angle_alpha   90.00
_cell.angle_beta   90.00
_cell.angle_gamma   90.00
#
_symmetry.space_group_name_H-M   'P 1'
#
loop_
_entity.id
_entity.type
_entity.pdbx_description
1 polymer ?
#
loop_
_entity_poly.entity_id
_entity_poly.type
_entity_poly.pdbx_seq_one_letter_code
_entity_poly.pdbx_strand_id
1 'polypeptide(L)'
;MVSNQPIKLFLILTLAILACGLPTASTPQIPVLPTETVAPPTAVPSALTIEQINNVQYPLLVPADGRVVQMTNGTYQSGTDTLSVDYAYVAVSQFFALGDLTGDGVGDAAVMFLENYGGTGQFGVLAIYANVSGQPVFLDSLLIDDRPMPNSISIINGEIVLDVIVHGFDDGGCCPTLATTQTYAVVKNQLRLVNYTTVAPTGVKREIVISSPLENTELPSRTFQLTGSVSIAPFENNLTYFVYDENGNQYMAGPVSVTAPDFGAPSTFDTTMVLDSLSAGTYYIEIQDQSAADGSILALESVKVVLK
;
A
#
# COMPACT_ATOMS: atom_id res chain seq x y z
N MET A 1 -6.29 44.07 79.81
CA MET A 1 -7.13 43.65 80.97
C MET A 1 -7.03 42.12 80.96
N VAL A 2 -6.09 41.54 81.67
CA VAL A 2 -6.04 41.10 83.08
C VAL A 2 -7.24 40.23 83.48
N SER A 3 -7.09 38.98 83.74
CA SER A 3 -7.48 38.18 84.86
C SER A 3 -7.32 36.68 84.56
N ASN A 4 -6.25 36.02 84.99
CA ASN A 4 -6.00 35.32 86.31
C ASN A 4 -6.96 34.17 86.60
N GLN A 5 -6.44 32.95 86.43
CA GLN A 5 -6.22 31.79 87.38
C GLN A 5 -7.40 31.33 88.30
N PRO A 6 -7.44 30.10 88.86
CA PRO A 6 -6.35 29.20 89.26
C PRO A 6 -6.58 27.67 89.12
N ILE A 7 -5.48 26.96 89.14
CA ILE A 7 -5.10 25.61 89.60
C ILE A 7 -6.04 24.98 90.62
N LYS A 8 -6.41 23.69 90.39
CA LYS A 8 -6.57 22.72 91.52
C LYS A 8 -5.94 21.38 91.16
N LEU A 9 -4.91 21.13 91.95
CA LEU A 9 -4.17 19.90 92.15
C LEU A 9 -5.04 18.89 92.88
N PHE A 10 -5.17 17.66 92.44
CA PHE A 10 -5.57 16.50 93.21
C PHE A 10 -4.66 15.30 92.92
N LEU A 11 -3.92 14.95 93.91
CA LEU A 11 -3.05 13.80 94.06
C LEU A 11 -3.85 12.66 94.67
N ILE A 12 -3.87 11.47 94.09
CA ILE A 12 -4.16 10.16 94.72
C ILE A 12 -3.56 9.07 93.85
N LEU A 13 -2.52 8.47 94.31
CA LEU A 13 -2.21 7.23 94.95
C LEU A 13 -2.37 5.98 94.04
N THR A 14 -1.21 5.40 93.82
CA THR A 14 -0.77 4.07 93.34
C THR A 14 -1.64 2.88 93.69
N LEU A 15 -1.81 2.00 92.64
CA LEU A 15 -1.88 0.58 92.87
C LEU A 15 -1.22 -0.17 91.71
N ALA A 16 -0.08 -0.80 92.00
CA ALA A 16 0.62 -1.66 91.06
C ALA A 16 -0.04 -3.04 91.05
N ILE A 17 -0.47 -3.51 89.92
CA ILE A 17 -0.81 -4.93 89.70
C ILE A 17 0.11 -5.43 88.60
N LEU A 18 1.06 -6.31 88.97
CA LEU A 18 1.83 -7.15 88.03
C LEU A 18 0.88 -8.18 87.43
N ALA A 19 0.65 -8.10 86.15
CA ALA A 19 0.08 -9.17 85.35
C ALA A 19 1.14 -9.61 84.32
N CYS A 20 1.66 -10.81 84.49
CA CYS A 20 2.46 -11.49 83.47
C CYS A 20 1.62 -11.72 82.21
N GLY A 21 1.86 -10.97 81.19
CA GLY A 21 1.29 -11.19 79.84
C GLY A 21 2.27 -12.02 79.01
N LEU A 22 1.84 -13.19 78.56
CA LEU A 22 2.53 -14.06 77.63
C LEU A 22 2.73 -13.27 76.28
N PRO A 23 3.87 -13.44 75.55
CA PRO A 23 4.06 -12.85 74.27
C PRO A 23 3.13 -13.52 73.26
N THR A 24 2.18 -12.77 72.72
CA THR A 24 1.42 -13.15 71.52
C THR A 24 2.35 -13.12 70.35
N ALA A 25 2.58 -14.28 69.76
CA ALA A 25 3.29 -14.41 68.49
C ALA A 25 2.52 -13.62 67.40
N SER A 26 3.12 -12.54 66.85
CA SER A 26 2.64 -11.87 65.72
C SER A 26 2.82 -12.76 64.49
N THR A 27 1.73 -13.19 63.86
CA THR A 27 1.73 -13.88 62.57
C THR A 27 2.35 -12.93 61.54
N PRO A 28 3.37 -13.38 60.76
CA PRO A 28 3.91 -12.54 59.72
C PRO A 28 2.82 -12.30 58.67
N GLN A 29 2.43 -11.05 58.43
CA GLN A 29 1.62 -10.65 57.27
C GLN A 29 2.49 -10.82 56.03
N ILE A 30 2.12 -11.74 55.17
CA ILE A 30 2.67 -11.87 53.82
C ILE A 30 2.22 -10.58 53.03
N PRO A 31 3.16 -9.79 52.48
CA PRO A 31 2.76 -8.67 51.64
C PRO A 31 1.94 -9.21 50.46
N VAL A 32 0.69 -8.79 50.33
CA VAL A 32 -0.12 -9.06 49.16
C VAL A 32 0.49 -8.20 48.03
N LEU A 33 1.20 -8.89 47.12
CA LEU A 33 1.67 -8.26 45.88
C LEU A 33 0.45 -7.71 45.12
N PRO A 34 0.47 -6.45 44.65
CA PRO A 34 -0.64 -5.95 43.86
C PRO A 34 -0.83 -6.86 42.64
N THR A 35 -2.02 -7.41 42.49
CA THR A 35 -2.40 -8.17 41.31
C THR A 35 -2.35 -7.18 40.14
N GLU A 36 -1.38 -7.36 39.24
CA GLU A 36 -1.38 -6.61 37.97
C GLU A 36 -2.71 -6.88 37.26
N THR A 37 -3.50 -5.84 37.11
CA THR A 37 -4.71 -5.89 36.26
C THR A 37 -4.23 -6.01 34.82
N VAL A 38 -4.21 -7.24 34.27
CA VAL A 38 -3.96 -7.48 32.86
C VAL A 38 -5.06 -6.74 32.12
N ALA A 39 -4.67 -5.72 31.33
CA ALA A 39 -5.61 -5.04 30.45
C ALA A 39 -6.27 -6.10 29.54
N PRO A 40 -7.58 -6.04 29.31
CA PRO A 40 -8.23 -6.95 28.36
C PRO A 40 -7.50 -6.86 27.00
N PRO A 41 -7.29 -7.98 26.29
CA PRO A 41 -6.66 -7.95 24.98
C PRO A 41 -7.45 -7.01 24.09
N THR A 42 -6.77 -6.04 23.49
CA THR A 42 -7.34 -5.17 22.47
C THR A 42 -7.87 -6.08 21.35
N ALA A 43 -9.16 -6.03 21.07
CA ALA A 43 -9.74 -6.82 19.97
C ALA A 43 -9.04 -6.45 18.67
N VAL A 44 -8.43 -7.41 17.98
CA VAL A 44 -7.90 -7.21 16.63
C VAL A 44 -9.08 -6.86 15.75
N PRO A 45 -9.03 -5.76 14.98
CA PRO A 45 -10.10 -5.41 14.06
C PRO A 45 -10.39 -6.58 13.11
N SER A 46 -11.67 -6.86 12.85
CA SER A 46 -12.04 -7.89 11.88
C SER A 46 -11.62 -7.45 10.47
N ALA A 47 -11.15 -8.38 9.66
CA ALA A 47 -10.86 -8.10 8.24
C ALA A 47 -12.10 -7.53 7.53
N LEU A 48 -11.89 -6.72 6.49
CA LEU A 48 -12.96 -6.24 5.62
C LEU A 48 -13.68 -7.41 4.94
N THR A 49 -14.92 -7.20 4.58
CA THR A 49 -15.76 -8.18 3.88
C THR A 49 -16.22 -7.62 2.54
N ILE A 50 -16.52 -8.51 1.58
CA ILE A 50 -17.06 -8.09 0.28
C ILE A 50 -18.43 -7.37 0.43
N GLU A 51 -19.20 -7.72 1.45
CA GLU A 51 -20.46 -7.03 1.72
C GLU A 51 -20.25 -5.57 2.12
N GLN A 52 -19.21 -5.27 2.91
CA GLN A 52 -18.82 -3.90 3.21
C GLN A 52 -18.36 -3.16 1.95
N ILE A 53 -17.53 -3.82 1.11
CA ILE A 53 -17.06 -3.25 -0.16
C ILE A 53 -18.22 -2.97 -1.13
N ASN A 54 -19.23 -3.83 -1.18
CA ASN A 54 -20.42 -3.60 -2.01
C ASN A 54 -21.26 -2.40 -1.56
N ASN A 55 -20.96 -1.79 -0.41
CA ASN A 55 -21.70 -0.67 0.16
C ASN A 55 -20.79 0.52 0.55
N VAL A 56 -19.63 0.66 -0.10
CA VAL A 56 -18.68 1.76 0.16
C VAL A 56 -19.12 3.07 -0.50
N GLN A 57 -18.52 4.15 -0.05
CA GLN A 57 -18.40 5.37 -0.84
C GLN A 57 -17.27 5.21 -1.85
N TYR A 58 -17.54 5.60 -3.09
CA TYR A 58 -16.59 5.46 -4.20
C TYR A 58 -16.47 6.79 -4.97
N PRO A 59 -15.28 7.39 -5.04
CA PRO A 59 -15.00 8.53 -5.89
C PRO A 59 -14.96 8.09 -7.36
N LEU A 60 -15.76 8.69 -8.22
CA LEU A 60 -15.71 8.42 -9.67
C LEU A 60 -14.38 8.91 -10.24
N LEU A 61 -13.70 8.05 -11.00
CA LEU A 61 -12.38 8.38 -11.54
C LEU A 61 -12.43 8.99 -12.95
N VAL A 62 -13.18 8.38 -13.86
CA VAL A 62 -13.11 8.75 -15.29
C VAL A 62 -13.66 10.16 -15.59
N PRO A 63 -14.79 10.62 -14.99
CA PRO A 63 -15.22 12.01 -15.22
C PRO A 63 -14.28 13.03 -14.58
N ALA A 64 -13.46 12.63 -13.63
CA ALA A 64 -12.55 13.50 -12.86
C ALA A 64 -13.24 14.77 -12.29
N ASP A 65 -14.56 14.68 -12.00
CA ASP A 65 -15.39 15.79 -11.54
C ASP A 65 -15.51 15.84 -10.00
N GLY A 66 -14.81 14.92 -9.29
CA GLY A 66 -14.78 14.85 -7.85
C GLY A 66 -16.06 14.30 -7.20
N ARG A 67 -17.00 13.75 -7.98
CA ARG A 67 -18.19 13.12 -7.43
C ARG A 67 -17.84 11.86 -6.63
N VAL A 68 -18.39 11.78 -5.42
CA VAL A 68 -18.36 10.57 -4.59
C VAL A 68 -19.76 9.97 -4.57
N VAL A 69 -19.87 8.69 -4.91
CA VAL A 69 -21.14 7.99 -4.99
C VAL A 69 -21.24 6.93 -3.89
N GLN A 70 -22.47 6.62 -3.44
CA GLN A 70 -22.73 5.56 -2.49
C GLN A 70 -23.07 4.29 -3.27
N MET A 71 -22.20 3.27 -3.19
CA MET A 71 -22.50 1.95 -3.71
C MET A 71 -23.62 1.29 -2.88
N THR A 72 -24.49 0.54 -3.52
CA THR A 72 -25.55 -0.23 -2.87
C THR A 72 -25.59 -1.60 -3.48
N ASN A 73 -25.31 -2.64 -2.67
CA ASN A 73 -25.23 -4.03 -3.14
C ASN A 73 -24.30 -4.21 -4.36
N GLY A 74 -23.16 -3.48 -4.37
CA GLY A 74 -22.14 -3.58 -5.40
C GLY A 74 -22.40 -2.74 -6.66
N THR A 75 -23.44 -1.90 -6.69
CA THR A 75 -23.75 -1.06 -7.85
C THR A 75 -24.14 0.36 -7.47
N TYR A 76 -23.93 1.28 -8.41
CA TYR A 76 -24.48 2.62 -8.40
C TYR A 76 -24.96 2.97 -9.80
N GLN A 77 -26.07 3.68 -9.92
CA GLN A 77 -26.54 4.23 -11.18
C GLN A 77 -27.19 5.61 -10.98
N SER A 78 -26.83 6.56 -11.84
CA SER A 78 -27.54 7.82 -12.05
C SER A 78 -28.05 7.89 -13.49
N GLY A 79 -29.11 8.67 -13.71
CA GLY A 79 -29.75 8.75 -15.00
C GLY A 79 -30.47 7.46 -15.39
N THR A 80 -31.45 7.56 -16.28
CA THR A 80 -32.23 6.42 -16.81
C THR A 80 -31.94 6.14 -18.26
N ASP A 81 -31.36 7.12 -18.97
CA ASP A 81 -31.01 7.06 -20.38
C ASP A 81 -29.48 7.13 -20.53
N THR A 82 -28.90 6.10 -21.16
CA THR A 82 -27.45 6.02 -21.43
C THR A 82 -26.93 7.15 -22.34
N LEU A 83 -27.79 7.90 -22.98
CA LEU A 83 -27.46 9.09 -23.77
C LEU A 83 -27.52 10.39 -22.97
N SER A 84 -27.97 10.32 -21.72
CA SER A 84 -28.06 11.47 -20.83
C SER A 84 -26.67 11.88 -20.29
N VAL A 85 -26.40 13.18 -20.20
CA VAL A 85 -25.13 13.71 -19.69
C VAL A 85 -24.88 13.41 -18.20
N ASP A 86 -25.91 13.06 -17.47
CA ASP A 86 -25.86 12.69 -16.04
C ASP A 86 -25.84 11.17 -15.81
N TYR A 87 -25.82 10.38 -16.91
CA TYR A 87 -25.71 8.93 -16.77
C TYR A 87 -24.35 8.53 -16.21
N ALA A 88 -24.38 7.70 -15.19
CA ALA A 88 -23.22 6.98 -14.69
C ALA A 88 -23.67 5.64 -14.14
N TYR A 89 -22.99 4.59 -14.49
CA TYR A 89 -23.15 3.26 -13.91
C TYR A 89 -21.80 2.78 -13.37
N VAL A 90 -21.80 2.32 -12.13
CA VAL A 90 -20.62 1.76 -11.47
C VAL A 90 -20.96 0.40 -10.90
N ALA A 91 -20.08 -0.57 -11.07
CA ALA A 91 -20.23 -1.88 -10.48
C ALA A 91 -18.93 -2.36 -9.83
N VAL A 92 -19.03 -2.96 -8.65
CA VAL A 92 -17.96 -3.76 -8.05
C VAL A 92 -17.82 -5.03 -8.86
N SER A 93 -16.60 -5.33 -9.34
CA SER A 93 -16.35 -6.56 -10.09
C SER A 93 -16.14 -7.74 -9.13
N GLN A 94 -16.09 -8.96 -9.70
CA GLN A 94 -15.71 -10.15 -8.96
C GLN A 94 -14.21 -10.22 -8.60
N PHE A 95 -13.39 -9.32 -9.16
CA PHE A 95 -11.96 -9.26 -8.95
C PHE A 95 -11.63 -8.32 -7.80
N PHE A 96 -11.40 -8.91 -6.63
CA PHE A 96 -10.96 -8.21 -5.42
C PHE A 96 -10.02 -9.10 -4.61
N ALA A 97 -9.17 -8.49 -3.79
CA ALA A 97 -8.29 -9.19 -2.87
C ALA A 97 -8.32 -8.49 -1.49
N LEU A 98 -8.19 -9.30 -0.44
CA LEU A 98 -8.08 -8.83 0.94
C LEU A 98 -6.71 -9.19 1.49
N GLY A 99 -6.03 -8.24 2.14
CA GLY A 99 -4.70 -8.42 2.73
C GLY A 99 -4.18 -7.10 3.28
N ASP A 100 -3.14 -7.16 4.08
CA ASP A 100 -2.51 -5.97 4.66
C ASP A 100 -1.71 -5.22 3.58
N LEU A 101 -2.23 -4.07 3.14
CA LEU A 101 -1.62 -3.16 2.17
C LEU A 101 -0.91 -1.98 2.84
N THR A 102 -1.36 -1.61 4.05
CA THR A 102 -0.86 -0.44 4.77
C THR A 102 0.27 -0.78 5.73
N GLY A 103 0.51 -2.07 6.00
CA GLY A 103 1.55 -2.55 6.90
C GLY A 103 1.19 -2.45 8.38
N ASP A 104 -0.11 -2.31 8.71
CA ASP A 104 -0.61 -2.18 10.09
C ASP A 104 -1.02 -3.52 10.72
N GLY A 105 -0.93 -4.62 9.97
CA GLY A 105 -1.29 -5.97 10.38
C GLY A 105 -2.78 -6.29 10.27
N VAL A 106 -3.59 -5.40 9.68
CA VAL A 106 -5.02 -5.59 9.45
C VAL A 106 -5.31 -5.73 7.95
N GLY A 107 -6.24 -6.59 7.58
CA GLY A 107 -6.55 -6.80 6.15
C GLY A 107 -7.34 -5.65 5.54
N ASP A 108 -6.73 -5.00 4.55
CA ASP A 108 -7.28 -3.97 3.66
C ASP A 108 -7.95 -4.62 2.44
N ALA A 109 -8.41 -3.82 1.48
CA ALA A 109 -9.01 -4.32 0.26
C ALA A 109 -8.45 -3.63 -1.00
N ALA A 110 -8.13 -4.42 -2.02
CA ALA A 110 -7.92 -4.01 -3.40
C ALA A 110 -9.08 -4.51 -4.26
N VAL A 111 -9.72 -3.64 -5.02
CA VAL A 111 -11.00 -3.93 -5.69
C VAL A 111 -11.01 -3.35 -7.10
N MET A 112 -11.39 -4.17 -8.07
CA MET A 112 -11.68 -3.68 -9.42
C MET A 112 -13.12 -3.19 -9.51
N PHE A 113 -13.30 -1.94 -9.92
CA PHE A 113 -14.57 -1.35 -10.29
C PHE A 113 -14.69 -1.26 -11.81
N LEU A 114 -15.91 -1.27 -12.28
CA LEU A 114 -16.26 -0.98 -13.66
C LEU A 114 -17.09 0.29 -13.69
N GLU A 115 -16.63 1.29 -14.44
CA GLU A 115 -17.34 2.56 -14.69
C GLU A 115 -17.84 2.65 -16.12
N ASN A 116 -19.08 3.14 -16.32
CA ASN A 116 -19.65 3.44 -17.63
C ASN A 116 -20.44 4.75 -17.56
N TYR A 117 -20.21 5.65 -18.51
CA TYR A 117 -20.83 6.99 -18.58
C TYR A 117 -21.68 7.17 -19.81
N GLY A 118 -22.35 6.10 -20.23
CA GLY A 118 -23.06 6.02 -21.48
C GLY A 118 -22.13 5.64 -22.64
N GLY A 119 -22.69 5.31 -23.79
CA GLY A 119 -21.91 4.80 -24.91
C GLY A 119 -21.34 3.40 -24.66
N THR A 120 -20.22 3.10 -25.31
CA THR A 120 -19.62 1.76 -25.31
C THR A 120 -18.40 1.59 -24.40
N GLY A 121 -17.85 2.66 -23.80
CA GLY A 121 -16.70 2.60 -22.89
C GLY A 121 -17.04 1.86 -21.60
N GLN A 122 -16.12 1.01 -21.14
CA GLN A 122 -16.22 0.29 -19.86
C GLN A 122 -14.87 0.38 -19.16
N PHE A 123 -14.73 1.36 -18.27
CA PHE A 123 -13.47 1.71 -17.65
C PHE A 123 -13.22 0.86 -16.42
N GLY A 124 -12.19 0.04 -16.46
CA GLY A 124 -11.75 -0.76 -15.32
C GLY A 124 -10.87 0.07 -14.40
N VAL A 125 -11.28 0.21 -13.15
CA VAL A 125 -10.59 1.02 -12.14
C VAL A 125 -10.17 0.12 -10.99
N LEU A 126 -8.89 0.16 -10.63
CA LEU A 126 -8.38 -0.44 -9.40
C LEU A 126 -8.50 0.60 -8.27
N ALA A 127 -9.20 0.26 -7.21
CA ALA A 127 -9.33 1.09 -6.01
C ALA A 127 -8.86 0.35 -4.76
N ILE A 128 -8.33 1.07 -3.77
CA ILE A 128 -7.86 0.54 -2.50
C ILE A 128 -8.59 1.18 -1.32
N TYR A 129 -8.90 0.35 -0.34
CA TYR A 129 -9.55 0.73 0.91
C TYR A 129 -8.75 0.21 2.09
N ALA A 130 -8.36 1.12 3.00
CA ALA A 130 -7.80 0.71 4.29
C ALA A 130 -8.90 0.23 5.23
N ASN A 131 -8.56 -0.71 6.09
CA ASN A 131 -9.40 -1.16 7.18
C ASN A 131 -9.18 -0.30 8.43
N VAL A 132 -9.99 0.71 8.61
CA VAL A 132 -9.91 1.57 9.80
C VAL A 132 -10.97 1.12 10.81
N SER A 133 -10.55 0.43 11.86
CA SER A 133 -11.44 -0.07 12.93
C SER A 133 -12.60 -0.95 12.42
N GLY A 134 -12.34 -1.76 11.41
CA GLY A 134 -13.34 -2.66 10.81
C GLY A 134 -14.24 -1.99 9.75
N GLN A 135 -13.89 -0.77 9.30
CA GLN A 135 -14.62 -0.05 8.27
C GLN A 135 -13.71 0.26 7.08
N PRO A 136 -14.19 0.10 5.83
CA PRO A 136 -13.44 0.45 4.64
C PRO A 136 -13.35 1.97 4.48
N VAL A 137 -12.13 2.48 4.40
CA VAL A 137 -11.82 3.89 4.12
C VAL A 137 -11.07 3.96 2.80
N PHE A 138 -11.63 4.68 1.83
CA PHE A 138 -11.00 4.88 0.53
C PHE A 138 -9.64 5.55 0.67
N LEU A 139 -8.62 5.03 -0.01
CA LEU A 139 -7.27 5.61 -0.07
C LEU A 139 -6.99 6.22 -1.44
N ASP A 140 -7.08 5.41 -2.50
CA ASP A 140 -6.71 5.81 -3.86
C ASP A 140 -7.37 4.93 -4.92
N SER A 141 -7.36 5.40 -6.17
CA SER A 141 -7.78 4.61 -7.32
C SER A 141 -7.05 5.04 -8.59
N LEU A 142 -6.90 4.11 -9.53
CA LEU A 142 -6.32 4.37 -10.84
C LEU A 142 -7.06 3.63 -11.95
N LEU A 143 -7.10 4.25 -13.13
CA LEU A 143 -7.62 3.63 -14.34
C LEU A 143 -6.64 2.55 -14.80
N ILE A 144 -7.14 1.33 -14.99
CA ILE A 144 -6.36 0.24 -15.60
C ILE A 144 -6.44 0.33 -17.13
N ASP A 145 -7.65 0.37 -17.66
CA ASP A 145 -7.87 0.49 -19.11
C ASP A 145 -9.38 0.71 -19.43
N ASP A 146 -9.72 1.00 -20.68
CA ASP A 146 -11.06 0.80 -21.23
C ASP A 146 -11.23 -0.69 -21.60
N ARG A 147 -12.24 -1.36 -21.06
CA ARG A 147 -12.54 -2.80 -21.24
C ARG A 147 -11.40 -3.74 -20.89
N PRO A 148 -10.67 -3.54 -19.78
CA PRO A 148 -9.66 -4.52 -19.39
C PRO A 148 -10.33 -5.87 -19.12
N MET A 149 -9.58 -6.95 -19.32
CA MET A 149 -10.03 -8.31 -18.99
C MET A 149 -9.17 -8.87 -17.86
N PRO A 150 -9.55 -8.64 -16.57
CA PRO A 150 -8.82 -9.20 -15.44
C PRO A 150 -8.92 -10.72 -15.42
N ASN A 151 -7.80 -11.40 -15.18
CA ASN A 151 -7.73 -12.83 -14.95
C ASN A 151 -7.69 -13.13 -13.45
N SER A 152 -6.86 -12.38 -12.70
CA SER A 152 -6.75 -12.51 -11.25
C SER A 152 -6.27 -11.24 -10.58
N ILE A 153 -6.58 -11.10 -9.30
CA ILE A 153 -6.02 -10.11 -8.39
C ILE A 153 -5.69 -10.78 -7.07
N SER A 154 -4.53 -10.47 -6.51
CA SER A 154 -4.09 -10.98 -5.21
C SER A 154 -3.28 -9.92 -4.45
N ILE A 155 -3.17 -10.08 -3.13
CA ILE A 155 -2.24 -9.31 -2.30
C ILE A 155 -1.17 -10.27 -1.81
N ILE A 156 0.09 -10.00 -2.19
CA ILE A 156 1.25 -10.82 -1.87
C ILE A 156 2.31 -9.91 -1.24
N ASN A 157 2.72 -10.20 -0.02
CA ASN A 157 3.72 -9.41 0.73
C ASN A 157 3.39 -7.90 0.85
N GLY A 158 2.11 -7.55 0.93
CA GLY A 158 1.66 -6.15 1.00
C GLY A 158 1.55 -5.43 -0.34
N GLU A 159 1.74 -6.14 -1.46
CA GLU A 159 1.61 -5.60 -2.81
C GLU A 159 0.44 -6.24 -3.55
N ILE A 160 -0.22 -5.46 -4.39
CA ILE A 160 -1.31 -5.93 -5.25
C ILE A 160 -0.71 -6.47 -6.54
N VAL A 161 -0.99 -7.73 -6.85
CA VAL A 161 -0.62 -8.36 -8.12
C VAL A 161 -1.88 -8.56 -8.95
N LEU A 162 -1.97 -7.85 -10.07
CA LEU A 162 -3.08 -7.86 -11.01
C LEU A 162 -2.62 -8.50 -12.33
N ASP A 163 -3.20 -9.63 -12.69
CA ASP A 163 -3.06 -10.26 -14.02
C ASP A 163 -4.25 -9.80 -14.88
N VAL A 164 -3.97 -9.08 -15.95
CA VAL A 164 -5.00 -8.42 -16.76
C VAL A 164 -4.57 -8.27 -18.22
N ILE A 165 -5.52 -8.44 -19.13
CA ILE A 165 -5.34 -8.10 -20.54
C ILE A 165 -5.81 -6.66 -20.74
N VAL A 166 -4.93 -5.82 -21.33
CA VAL A 166 -5.16 -4.41 -21.63
C VAL A 166 -4.94 -4.13 -23.12
N HIS A 167 -5.23 -2.91 -23.59
CA HIS A 167 -4.94 -2.56 -24.96
C HIS A 167 -3.44 -2.52 -25.25
N GLY A 168 -3.04 -3.20 -26.31
CA GLY A 168 -1.74 -3.01 -26.94
C GLY A 168 -1.81 -1.89 -27.98
N PHE A 169 -0.64 -1.47 -28.50
CA PHE A 169 -0.50 -0.35 -29.43
C PHE A 169 -1.40 -0.46 -30.67
N ASP A 170 -1.52 -1.66 -31.25
CA ASP A 170 -2.29 -1.89 -32.48
C ASP A 170 -3.74 -2.33 -32.22
N ASP A 171 -4.18 -2.39 -30.98
CA ASP A 171 -5.52 -2.88 -30.64
C ASP A 171 -6.61 -1.87 -31.02
N GLY A 172 -7.70 -2.39 -31.54
CA GLY A 172 -8.92 -1.59 -31.69
C GLY A 172 -9.56 -1.31 -30.34
N GLY A 173 -10.17 -0.14 -30.13
CA GLY A 173 -10.75 0.27 -28.85
C GLY A 173 -11.86 -0.63 -28.26
N CYS A 174 -12.23 -1.74 -28.95
CA CYS A 174 -13.17 -2.75 -28.44
C CYS A 174 -12.47 -3.94 -27.78
N CYS A 175 -11.15 -4.14 -28.09
CA CYS A 175 -10.65 -5.52 -28.07
C CYS A 175 -9.18 -5.56 -27.61
N PRO A 176 -8.94 -5.42 -26.30
CA PRO A 176 -7.58 -5.50 -25.73
C PRO A 176 -6.99 -6.90 -25.92
N THR A 177 -5.70 -6.97 -26.25
CA THR A 177 -5.00 -8.25 -26.47
C THR A 177 -3.68 -8.38 -25.72
N LEU A 178 -3.15 -7.30 -25.12
CA LEU A 178 -1.88 -7.31 -24.42
C LEU A 178 -2.02 -7.92 -23.02
N ALA A 179 -1.52 -9.14 -22.86
CA ALA A 179 -1.46 -9.78 -21.54
C ALA A 179 -0.38 -9.14 -20.67
N THR A 180 -0.75 -8.71 -19.46
CA THR A 180 0.13 -8.03 -18.51
C THR A 180 0.01 -8.63 -17.12
N THR A 181 1.10 -8.55 -16.35
CA THR A 181 1.05 -8.64 -14.90
C THR A 181 1.55 -7.31 -14.33
N GLN A 182 0.75 -6.69 -13.50
CA GLN A 182 0.98 -5.37 -12.91
C GLN A 182 1.06 -5.52 -11.40
N THR A 183 2.13 -5.03 -10.77
CA THR A 183 2.27 -5.05 -9.31
C THR A 183 2.26 -3.62 -8.79
N TYR A 184 1.42 -3.38 -7.78
CA TYR A 184 1.27 -2.08 -7.16
C TYR A 184 1.59 -2.15 -5.67
N ALA A 185 2.46 -1.24 -5.20
CA ALA A 185 2.66 -0.95 -3.79
C ALA A 185 1.76 0.21 -3.35
N VAL A 186 1.41 0.25 -2.07
CA VAL A 186 0.75 1.42 -1.45
C VAL A 186 1.81 2.28 -0.78
N VAL A 187 2.04 3.47 -1.33
CA VAL A 187 3.04 4.43 -0.83
C VAL A 187 2.33 5.71 -0.44
N LYS A 188 2.38 6.07 0.85
CA LYS A 188 1.67 7.26 1.38
C LYS A 188 0.18 7.30 0.98
N ASN A 189 -0.49 6.17 1.08
CA ASN A 189 -1.89 5.96 0.71
C ASN A 189 -2.19 6.08 -0.79
N GLN A 190 -1.18 6.06 -1.64
CA GLN A 190 -1.33 6.12 -3.11
C GLN A 190 -0.87 4.81 -3.75
N LEU A 191 -1.52 4.42 -4.82
CA LEU A 191 -1.12 3.31 -5.68
C LEU A 191 0.11 3.69 -6.50
N ARG A 192 1.16 2.89 -6.40
CA ARG A 192 2.36 3.03 -7.20
C ARG A 192 2.64 1.74 -7.95
N LEU A 193 2.73 1.81 -9.27
CA LEU A 193 3.20 0.70 -10.09
C LEU A 193 4.69 0.45 -9.77
N VAL A 194 5.02 -0.77 -9.34
CA VAL A 194 6.39 -1.15 -8.96
C VAL A 194 6.97 -2.26 -9.82
N ASN A 195 6.11 -3.07 -10.45
CA ASN A 195 6.49 -4.02 -11.48
C ASN A 195 5.42 -4.09 -12.57
N TYR A 196 5.87 -4.17 -13.82
CA TYR A 196 5.01 -4.34 -14.98
C TYR A 196 5.68 -5.28 -15.98
N THR A 197 4.96 -6.27 -16.42
CA THR A 197 5.45 -7.23 -17.41
C THR A 197 4.41 -7.42 -18.50
N THR A 198 4.86 -7.67 -19.72
CA THR A 198 3.99 -7.98 -20.88
C THR A 198 4.37 -9.35 -21.46
N VAL A 199 3.49 -9.90 -22.24
CA VAL A 199 3.80 -11.10 -23.05
C VAL A 199 4.01 -10.67 -24.50
N ALA A 200 5.23 -10.89 -25.00
CA ALA A 200 5.57 -10.60 -26.39
C ALA A 200 4.78 -11.51 -27.36
N PRO A 201 4.61 -11.15 -28.65
CA PRO A 201 3.94 -11.99 -29.65
C PRO A 201 4.54 -13.40 -29.80
N THR A 202 5.80 -13.59 -29.40
CA THR A 202 6.49 -14.90 -29.36
C THR A 202 6.05 -15.79 -28.20
N GLY A 203 5.20 -15.28 -27.27
CA GLY A 203 4.81 -15.94 -26.03
C GLY A 203 5.84 -15.81 -24.90
N VAL A 204 6.94 -15.09 -25.11
CA VAL A 204 7.96 -14.86 -24.07
C VAL A 204 7.50 -13.70 -23.20
N LYS A 205 7.56 -13.89 -21.87
CA LYS A 205 7.31 -12.83 -20.88
C LYS A 205 8.43 -11.79 -20.97
N ARG A 206 8.08 -10.53 -21.19
CA ARG A 206 9.00 -9.40 -21.16
C ARG A 206 9.05 -8.88 -19.72
N GLU A 207 10.21 -8.97 -19.11
CA GLU A 207 10.41 -8.56 -17.71
C GLU A 207 11.81 -7.98 -17.50
N ILE A 208 11.91 -7.12 -16.51
CA ILE A 208 13.15 -6.55 -15.98
C ILE A 208 13.32 -7.10 -14.57
N VAL A 209 14.57 -7.41 -14.19
CA VAL A 209 14.93 -7.79 -12.82
C VAL A 209 16.10 -6.95 -12.37
N ILE A 210 15.93 -6.15 -11.32
CA ILE A 210 17.01 -5.42 -10.66
C ILE A 210 17.66 -6.37 -9.64
N SER A 211 18.97 -6.65 -9.83
CA SER A 211 19.73 -7.53 -8.94
C SER A 211 20.45 -6.75 -7.84
N SER A 212 20.79 -5.48 -8.07
CA SER A 212 21.40 -4.56 -7.11
C SER A 212 21.04 -3.11 -7.47
N PRO A 213 20.70 -2.26 -6.48
CA PRO A 213 20.50 -2.59 -5.06
C PRO A 213 19.27 -3.47 -4.82
N LEU A 214 19.22 -4.15 -3.69
CA LEU A 214 18.02 -4.88 -3.26
C LEU A 214 17.00 -3.92 -2.65
N GLU A 215 15.74 -4.37 -2.60
CA GLU A 215 14.63 -3.63 -2.00
C GLU A 215 14.94 -3.20 -0.55
N ASN A 216 14.64 -1.94 -0.21
CA ASN A 216 14.89 -1.31 1.09
C ASN A 216 16.38 -1.19 1.48
N THR A 217 17.30 -1.26 0.51
CA THR A 217 18.73 -1.08 0.78
C THR A 217 19.03 0.34 1.26
N GLU A 218 19.71 0.47 2.41
CA GLU A 218 20.37 1.69 2.79
C GLU A 218 21.66 1.85 1.97
N LEU A 219 21.71 2.83 1.09
CA LEU A 219 22.85 3.04 0.23
C LEU A 219 24.03 3.64 1.01
N PRO A 220 25.21 2.96 1.03
CA PRO A 220 26.38 3.44 1.75
C PRO A 220 27.03 4.64 1.06
N SER A 221 26.71 4.86 -0.20
CA SER A 221 27.22 5.95 -1.04
C SER A 221 26.12 6.40 -2.00
N ARG A 222 26.16 7.65 -2.41
CA ARG A 222 25.31 8.21 -3.47
C ARG A 222 25.74 7.77 -4.87
N THR A 223 26.91 7.15 -4.97
CA THR A 223 27.42 6.51 -6.19
C THR A 223 27.46 5.00 -5.94
N PHE A 224 26.75 4.22 -6.76
CA PHE A 224 26.64 2.77 -6.63
C PHE A 224 26.37 2.12 -8.00
N GLN A 225 26.53 0.79 -8.08
CA GLN A 225 26.20 0.04 -9.28
C GLN A 225 24.71 -0.40 -9.23
N LEU A 226 24.01 -0.09 -10.32
CA LEU A 226 22.68 -0.60 -10.61
C LEU A 226 22.82 -1.72 -11.64
N THR A 227 22.53 -2.94 -11.22
CA THR A 227 22.71 -4.13 -12.05
C THR A 227 21.42 -4.93 -12.16
N GLY A 228 21.25 -5.62 -13.27
CA GLY A 228 20.08 -6.46 -13.49
C GLY A 228 20.07 -7.18 -14.81
N SER A 229 18.92 -7.73 -15.15
CA SER A 229 18.70 -8.46 -16.38
C SER A 229 17.35 -8.14 -17.01
N VAL A 230 17.24 -8.42 -18.29
CA VAL A 230 16.00 -8.38 -19.06
C VAL A 230 15.81 -9.72 -19.80
N SER A 231 14.57 -10.18 -19.87
CA SER A 231 14.23 -11.43 -20.58
C SER A 231 14.28 -11.26 -22.12
N ILE A 232 14.06 -10.03 -22.59
CA ILE A 232 14.10 -9.66 -24.01
C ILE A 232 14.87 -8.34 -24.09
N ALA A 233 15.95 -8.30 -24.91
CA ALA A 233 16.69 -7.06 -25.14
C ALA A 233 15.75 -5.95 -25.67
N PRO A 234 15.80 -4.73 -25.07
CA PRO A 234 14.98 -3.62 -25.49
C PRO A 234 15.39 -3.09 -26.87
N PHE A 235 14.57 -2.24 -27.44
CA PHE A 235 14.91 -1.56 -28.69
C PHE A 235 16.23 -0.77 -28.55
N GLU A 236 17.11 -0.91 -29.52
CA GLU A 236 18.47 -0.31 -29.53
C GLU A 236 19.32 -0.65 -28.29
N ASN A 237 19.01 -1.74 -27.58
CA ASN A 237 19.70 -2.14 -26.33
C ASN A 237 19.70 -1.05 -25.27
N ASN A 238 18.62 -0.29 -25.15
CA ASN A 238 18.53 0.84 -24.25
C ASN A 238 17.25 0.81 -23.42
N LEU A 239 17.38 0.87 -22.10
CA LEU A 239 16.33 1.09 -21.12
C LEU A 239 16.38 2.54 -20.65
N THR A 240 15.36 2.97 -19.93
CA THR A 240 15.34 4.27 -19.27
C THR A 240 15.22 4.07 -17.75
N TYR A 241 16.09 4.73 -16.97
CA TYR A 241 15.88 4.82 -15.53
C TYR A 241 15.17 6.12 -15.17
N PHE A 242 14.41 6.05 -14.08
CA PHE A 242 13.81 7.19 -13.40
C PHE A 242 14.11 7.10 -11.91
N VAL A 243 14.19 8.25 -11.23
CA VAL A 243 14.30 8.31 -9.78
C VAL A 243 13.19 9.20 -9.24
N TYR A 244 12.37 8.64 -8.35
CA TYR A 244 11.23 9.31 -7.74
C TYR A 244 11.38 9.35 -6.22
N ASP A 245 10.77 10.34 -5.57
CA ASP A 245 10.52 10.28 -4.12
C ASP A 245 9.23 9.51 -3.78
N GLU A 246 8.92 9.40 -2.49
CA GLU A 246 7.70 8.76 -2.00
C GLU A 246 6.40 9.50 -2.39
N ASN A 247 6.47 10.74 -2.83
CA ASN A 247 5.32 11.52 -3.29
C ASN A 247 5.12 11.43 -4.83
N GLY A 248 5.98 10.63 -5.51
CA GLY A 248 5.94 10.48 -6.97
C GLY A 248 6.60 11.63 -7.73
N ASN A 249 7.34 12.54 -7.06
CA ASN A 249 8.09 13.58 -7.76
C ASN A 249 9.32 12.96 -8.42
N GLN A 250 9.44 13.16 -9.73
CA GLN A 250 10.61 12.73 -10.49
C GLN A 250 11.78 13.71 -10.30
N TYR A 251 12.94 13.18 -9.95
CA TYR A 251 14.17 13.93 -9.77
C TYR A 251 15.18 13.72 -10.88
N MET A 252 15.25 12.50 -11.40
CA MET A 252 16.24 12.13 -12.41
C MET A 252 15.64 11.17 -13.43
N ALA A 253 16.21 11.18 -14.62
CA ALA A 253 16.00 10.20 -15.68
C ALA A 253 17.22 10.10 -16.57
N GLY A 254 17.44 8.94 -17.17
CA GLY A 254 18.54 8.75 -18.12
C GLY A 254 18.55 7.34 -18.71
N PRO A 255 19.45 7.10 -19.67
CA PRO A 255 19.57 5.83 -20.35
C PRO A 255 20.32 4.79 -19.50
N VAL A 256 19.95 3.52 -19.71
CA VAL A 256 20.65 2.33 -19.19
C VAL A 256 20.93 1.41 -20.36
N SER A 257 22.21 1.30 -20.73
CA SER A 257 22.62 0.42 -21.82
C SER A 257 22.58 -1.05 -21.41
N VAL A 258 22.06 -1.89 -22.27
CA VAL A 258 21.95 -3.34 -22.09
C VAL A 258 23.00 -4.04 -22.96
N THR A 259 23.67 -5.05 -22.40
CA THR A 259 24.58 -5.89 -23.16
C THR A 259 23.86 -7.15 -23.64
N ALA A 260 23.49 -7.17 -24.91
CA ALA A 260 22.78 -8.26 -25.54
C ALA A 260 23.70 -9.08 -26.47
N PRO A 261 23.65 -10.40 -26.44
CA PRO A 261 24.40 -11.23 -27.38
C PRO A 261 23.80 -11.21 -28.79
N ASP A 262 22.50 -10.94 -28.92
CA ASP A 262 21.75 -10.86 -30.17
C ASP A 262 20.48 -10.04 -29.97
N PHE A 263 19.82 -9.64 -31.06
CA PHE A 263 18.56 -8.90 -31.03
C PHE A 263 17.46 -9.69 -30.32
N GLY A 264 16.82 -9.06 -29.33
CA GLY A 264 15.74 -9.67 -28.56
C GLY A 264 16.16 -10.80 -27.62
N ALA A 265 17.46 -11.10 -27.48
CA ALA A 265 17.94 -12.13 -26.58
C ALA A 265 17.86 -11.67 -25.11
N PRO A 266 17.81 -12.62 -24.14
CA PRO A 266 18.00 -12.30 -22.73
C PRO A 266 19.35 -11.59 -22.52
N SER A 267 19.36 -10.58 -21.64
CA SER A 267 20.48 -9.66 -21.55
C SER A 267 20.66 -9.11 -20.15
N THR A 268 21.78 -8.42 -19.91
CA THR A 268 22.08 -7.81 -18.61
C THR A 268 22.41 -6.34 -18.76
N PHE A 269 22.23 -5.60 -17.69
CA PHE A 269 22.70 -4.21 -17.57
C PHE A 269 23.54 -4.04 -16.31
N ASP A 270 24.52 -3.16 -16.40
CA ASP A 270 25.38 -2.71 -15.30
C ASP A 270 25.72 -1.25 -15.54
N THR A 271 25.19 -0.37 -14.69
CA THR A 271 25.38 1.08 -14.84
C THR A 271 25.68 1.72 -13.49
N THR A 272 26.56 2.74 -13.52
CA THR A 272 26.86 3.52 -12.34
C THR A 272 25.80 4.60 -12.15
N MET A 273 25.07 4.53 -11.05
CA MET A 273 24.14 5.58 -10.62
C MET A 273 24.86 6.60 -9.75
N VAL A 274 24.57 7.89 -9.98
CA VAL A 274 25.11 9.02 -9.20
C VAL A 274 23.95 9.88 -8.72
N LEU A 275 23.65 9.84 -7.42
CA LEU A 275 22.52 10.53 -6.79
C LEU A 275 22.99 11.71 -5.90
N ASP A 276 24.13 12.33 -6.20
CA ASP A 276 24.77 13.37 -5.37
C ASP A 276 23.89 14.62 -5.18
N SER A 277 23.00 14.90 -6.13
CA SER A 277 22.07 16.03 -6.06
C SER A 277 20.88 15.83 -5.13
N LEU A 278 20.62 14.58 -4.69
CA LEU A 278 19.46 14.25 -3.87
C LEU A 278 19.76 14.44 -2.39
N SER A 279 18.78 14.83 -1.60
CA SER A 279 18.85 14.88 -0.13
C SER A 279 18.80 13.47 0.48
N ALA A 280 19.09 13.33 1.78
CA ALA A 280 18.79 12.11 2.51
C ALA A 280 17.27 11.84 2.49
N GLY A 281 16.87 10.59 2.29
CA GLY A 281 15.45 10.23 2.16
C GLY A 281 15.25 8.89 1.47
N THR A 282 13.98 8.54 1.27
CA THR A 282 13.57 7.34 0.55
C THR A 282 13.30 7.68 -0.91
N TYR A 283 13.84 6.87 -1.81
CA TYR A 283 13.67 7.01 -3.25
C TYR A 283 13.33 5.67 -3.91
N TYR A 284 12.68 5.73 -5.05
CA TYR A 284 12.40 4.62 -5.93
C TYR A 284 13.21 4.79 -7.21
N ILE A 285 14.02 3.79 -7.52
CA ILE A 285 14.75 3.70 -8.78
C ILE A 285 13.97 2.75 -9.67
N GLU A 286 13.46 3.28 -10.75
CA GLU A 286 12.60 2.58 -11.68
C GLU A 286 13.32 2.41 -13.02
N ILE A 287 13.32 1.20 -13.56
CA ILE A 287 13.85 0.87 -14.89
C ILE A 287 12.69 0.50 -15.79
N GLN A 288 12.64 1.13 -16.96
CA GLN A 288 11.59 0.90 -17.95
C GLN A 288 12.16 0.45 -19.29
N ASP A 289 11.52 -0.54 -19.89
CA ASP A 289 11.54 -0.82 -21.33
C ASP A 289 10.33 -0.13 -21.97
N GLN A 290 10.57 0.82 -22.83
CA GLN A 290 9.53 1.62 -23.48
C GLN A 290 9.43 1.28 -24.98
N SER A 291 8.22 1.18 -25.48
CA SER A 291 7.92 1.00 -26.89
C SER A 291 8.47 2.16 -27.72
N ALA A 292 9.26 1.87 -28.74
CA ALA A 292 9.73 2.87 -29.68
C ALA A 292 8.62 3.41 -30.60
N ALA A 293 7.46 2.74 -30.64
CA ALA A 293 6.34 3.14 -31.50
C ALA A 293 5.51 4.29 -30.88
N ASP A 294 5.25 4.20 -29.56
CA ASP A 294 4.30 5.09 -28.88
C ASP A 294 4.74 5.50 -27.46
N GLY A 295 5.88 5.00 -26.97
CA GLY A 295 6.37 5.27 -25.63
C GLY A 295 5.65 4.52 -24.52
N SER A 296 4.74 3.59 -24.82
CA SER A 296 4.08 2.76 -23.82
C SER A 296 5.08 1.88 -23.07
N ILE A 297 4.78 1.57 -21.79
CA ILE A 297 5.63 0.70 -20.98
C ILE A 297 5.43 -0.75 -21.43
N LEU A 298 6.53 -1.42 -21.79
CA LEU A 298 6.57 -2.83 -22.15
C LEU A 298 7.01 -3.70 -20.98
N ALA A 299 7.90 -3.18 -20.13
CA ALA A 299 8.28 -3.76 -18.84
C ALA A 299 8.79 -2.67 -17.90
N LEU A 300 8.58 -2.86 -16.61
CA LEU A 300 9.05 -1.96 -15.55
C LEU A 300 9.42 -2.78 -14.32
N GLU A 301 10.50 -2.38 -13.66
CA GLU A 301 10.87 -2.83 -12.32
C GLU A 301 11.32 -1.63 -11.51
N SER A 302 10.86 -1.54 -10.26
CA SER A 302 11.20 -0.47 -9.33
C SER A 302 11.80 -1.06 -8.06
N VAL A 303 12.85 -0.43 -7.54
CA VAL A 303 13.46 -0.77 -6.26
C VAL A 303 13.48 0.45 -5.34
N LYS A 304 13.04 0.25 -4.11
CA LYS A 304 13.09 1.26 -3.05
C LYS A 304 14.44 1.27 -2.38
N VAL A 305 15.04 2.45 -2.23
CA VAL A 305 16.35 2.67 -1.58
C VAL A 305 16.27 3.80 -0.57
N VAL A 306 17.17 3.79 0.41
CA VAL A 306 17.29 4.85 1.42
C VAL A 306 18.66 5.52 1.31
N LEU A 307 18.68 6.83 1.02
CA LEU A 307 19.87 7.68 1.05
C LEU A 307 20.07 8.25 2.46
N LYS A 308 21.30 8.15 2.97
CA LYS A 308 21.71 8.77 4.25
C LYS A 308 22.33 10.14 4.05
#